data_d8740c40c7a1ad762080e979a2dee579
#
_entry.id   d8740c40c7a1ad762080e979a2dee579
#
_cell.length_a   1.000
_cell.length_b   1.000
_cell.length_c   1.000
_cell.angle_alpha   90.00
_cell.angle_beta   90.00
_cell.angle_gamma   90.00
#
_symmetry.space_group_name_H-M   'P 1'
#
loop_
_entity.id
_entity.type
_entity.pdbx_description
1 polymer ?
#
loop_
_entity_poly.entity_id
_entity_poly.type
_entity_poly.pdbx_seq_one_letter_code
_entity_poly.pdbx_strand_id
1 'polypeptide(L)'
;MPSPTHKNITTQIGCHLEEVAEMLTVLKSDNPFQSMAIADTIASLVLLSDRLKAYGEDTYVREEDRAELLDALCDQIVTATGIGTFFGMNVPGALSEVNRSNYSKFVDGNPIFNENQKVMKGPDYTPPDLTPFI
;
A
#
# COMPACT_ATOMS: atom_id res chain seq x y z
N MET A 1 -5.73 21.16 5.61
CA MET A 1 -6.25 19.93 4.96
C MET A 1 -7.66 19.69 5.46
N PRO A 2 -8.66 19.42 4.61
CA PRO A 2 -9.98 19.04 5.11
C PRO A 2 -9.85 17.77 5.96
N SER A 3 -10.68 17.65 6.99
CA SER A 3 -10.68 16.45 7.84
C SER A 3 -11.02 15.22 6.99
N PRO A 4 -10.26 14.11 7.09
CA PRO A 4 -10.55 12.91 6.32
C PRO A 4 -11.91 12.35 6.71
N THR A 5 -12.65 11.87 5.72
CA THR A 5 -13.91 11.17 5.95
C THR A 5 -13.64 9.74 6.39
N HIS A 6 -14.63 9.08 6.99
CA HIS A 6 -14.56 7.66 7.31
C HIS A 6 -14.22 6.81 6.07
N LYS A 7 -14.82 7.13 4.93
CA LYS A 7 -14.52 6.50 3.63
C LYS A 7 -13.05 6.65 3.22
N ASN A 8 -12.45 7.82 3.44
CA ASN A 8 -11.02 8.00 3.15
C ASN A 8 -10.16 7.07 4.00
N ILE A 9 -10.49 6.92 5.29
CA ILE A 9 -9.74 6.07 6.22
C ILE A 9 -9.81 4.60 5.78
N THR A 10 -11.01 4.06 5.57
CA THR A 10 -11.18 2.65 5.21
C THR A 10 -10.64 2.34 3.82
N THR A 11 -10.76 3.27 2.86
CA THR A 11 -10.14 3.15 1.54
C THR A 11 -8.61 3.09 1.65
N GLN A 12 -7.99 3.96 2.48
CA GLN A 12 -6.53 3.96 2.66
C GLN A 12 -6.03 2.66 3.30
N ILE A 13 -6.74 2.13 4.30
CA ILE A 13 -6.40 0.83 4.89
C ILE A 13 -6.52 -0.27 3.82
N GLY A 14 -7.57 -0.27 3.03
CA GLY A 14 -7.74 -1.22 1.93
C GLY A 14 -6.58 -1.15 0.91
N CYS A 15 -6.17 0.05 0.51
CA CYS A 15 -5.02 0.24 -0.38
C CYS A 15 -3.73 -0.31 0.24
N HIS A 16 -3.50 -0.09 1.54
CA HIS A 16 -2.32 -0.63 2.21
C HIS A 16 -2.29 -2.17 2.20
N LEU A 17 -3.42 -2.83 2.45
CA LEU A 17 -3.52 -4.29 2.37
C LEU A 17 -3.31 -4.82 0.95
N GLU A 18 -3.73 -4.07 -0.08
CA GLU A 18 -3.46 -4.38 -1.49
C GLU A 18 -1.94 -4.41 -1.78
N GLU A 19 -1.18 -3.41 -1.29
CA GLU A 19 0.29 -3.38 -1.45
C GLU A 19 0.97 -4.56 -0.74
N VAL A 20 0.48 -4.97 0.44
CA VAL A 20 0.97 -6.17 1.12
C VAL A 20 0.68 -7.43 0.30
N ALA A 21 -0.52 -7.56 -0.26
CA ALA A 21 -0.88 -8.68 -1.12
C ALA A 21 0.00 -8.71 -2.39
N GLU A 22 0.27 -7.57 -3.03
CA GLU A 22 1.17 -7.46 -4.18
C GLU A 22 2.59 -7.93 -3.83
N MET A 23 3.14 -7.54 -2.68
CA MET A 23 4.43 -8.03 -2.19
C MET A 23 4.44 -9.57 -2.10
N LEU A 24 3.38 -10.18 -1.60
CA LEU A 24 3.30 -11.63 -1.46
C LEU A 24 3.27 -12.36 -2.82
N THR A 25 2.82 -11.74 -3.90
CA THR A 25 2.76 -12.37 -5.22
C THR A 25 4.13 -12.72 -5.80
N VAL A 26 5.18 -12.03 -5.36
CA VAL A 26 6.55 -12.26 -5.82
C VAL A 26 7.29 -13.32 -5.00
N LEU A 27 6.74 -13.75 -3.86
CA LEU A 27 7.30 -14.82 -3.05
C LEU A 27 7.05 -16.17 -3.73
N LYS A 28 8.09 -17.01 -3.76
CA LYS A 28 8.02 -18.38 -4.25
C LYS A 28 8.49 -19.35 -3.16
N SER A 29 7.94 -20.55 -3.16
CA SER A 29 8.34 -21.61 -2.24
C SER A 29 8.27 -22.96 -2.93
N ASP A 30 9.28 -23.79 -2.73
CA ASP A 30 9.29 -25.19 -3.16
C ASP A 30 8.50 -26.10 -2.21
N ASN A 31 8.10 -25.57 -1.06
CA ASN A 31 7.25 -26.27 -0.10
C ASN A 31 5.76 -26.05 -0.49
N PRO A 32 5.01 -27.13 -0.83
CA PRO A 32 3.59 -26.99 -1.23
C PRO A 32 2.69 -26.36 -0.16
N PHE A 33 2.93 -26.66 1.12
CA PHE A 33 2.16 -26.06 2.22
C PHE A 33 2.42 -24.56 2.32
N GLN A 34 3.68 -24.14 2.16
CA GLN A 34 4.04 -22.72 2.17
C GLN A 34 3.45 -22.00 0.97
N SER A 35 3.53 -22.58 -0.24
CA SER A 35 2.92 -22.01 -1.45
C SER A 35 1.40 -21.83 -1.29
N MET A 36 0.72 -22.80 -0.69
CA MET A 36 -0.72 -22.73 -0.42
C MET A 36 -1.03 -21.64 0.61
N ALA A 37 -0.27 -21.55 1.70
CA ALA A 37 -0.45 -20.51 2.71
C ALA A 37 -0.27 -19.10 2.13
N ILE A 38 0.70 -18.90 1.24
CA ILE A 38 0.89 -17.62 0.52
C ILE A 38 -0.35 -17.31 -0.32
N ALA A 39 -0.84 -18.26 -1.12
CA ALA A 39 -2.00 -18.06 -1.98
C ALA A 39 -3.28 -17.73 -1.17
N ASP A 40 -3.53 -18.44 -0.08
CA ASP A 40 -4.69 -18.22 0.79
C ASP A 40 -4.60 -16.84 1.48
N THR A 41 -3.41 -16.43 1.88
CA THR A 41 -3.18 -15.11 2.50
C THR A 41 -3.42 -13.99 1.50
N ILE A 42 -2.92 -14.11 0.26
CA ILE A 42 -3.19 -13.15 -0.81
C ILE A 42 -4.70 -13.02 -1.03
N ALA A 43 -5.42 -14.13 -1.17
CA ALA A 43 -6.87 -14.11 -1.39
C ALA A 43 -7.62 -13.42 -0.25
N SER A 44 -7.23 -13.68 1.00
CA SER A 44 -7.82 -13.06 2.19
C SER A 44 -7.55 -11.55 2.28
N LEU A 45 -6.33 -11.12 1.97
CA LEU A 45 -5.96 -9.70 1.96
C LEU A 45 -6.71 -8.93 0.86
N VAL A 46 -6.81 -9.50 -0.35
CA VAL A 46 -7.56 -8.90 -1.46
C VAL A 46 -9.03 -8.77 -1.10
N LEU A 47 -9.63 -9.82 -0.55
CA LEU A 47 -11.03 -9.78 -0.10
C LEU A 47 -11.27 -8.68 0.93
N LEU A 48 -10.42 -8.59 1.96
CA LEU A 48 -10.57 -7.57 3.00
C LEU A 48 -10.33 -6.16 2.43
N SER A 49 -9.33 -5.99 1.56
CA SER A 49 -9.06 -4.72 0.87
C SER A 49 -10.28 -4.24 0.09
N ASP A 50 -10.88 -5.11 -0.73
CA ASP A 50 -12.05 -4.77 -1.54
C ASP A 50 -13.26 -4.41 -0.67
N ARG A 51 -13.49 -5.15 0.42
CA ARG A 51 -14.58 -4.86 1.36
C ARG A 51 -14.40 -3.52 2.06
N LEU A 52 -13.19 -3.20 2.53
CA LEU A 52 -12.91 -1.91 3.17
C LEU A 52 -13.08 -0.73 2.20
N LYS A 53 -12.70 -0.91 0.94
CA LYS A 53 -12.90 0.11 -0.10
C LYS A 53 -14.37 0.27 -0.50
N ALA A 54 -15.15 -0.81 -0.51
CA ALA A 54 -16.55 -0.78 -0.95
C ALA A 54 -17.54 -0.55 0.20
N TYR A 55 -17.33 -1.20 1.35
CA TYR A 55 -18.30 -1.34 2.46
C TYR A 55 -17.63 -1.11 3.81
N GLY A 56 -16.78 -0.09 3.94
CA GLY A 56 -16.01 0.16 5.16
C GLY A 56 -16.75 0.90 6.28
N GLU A 57 -18.05 1.19 6.12
CA GLU A 57 -18.81 2.05 7.02
C GLU A 57 -18.82 1.60 8.49
N ASP A 58 -18.81 0.28 8.72
CA ASP A 58 -18.85 -0.32 10.05
C ASP A 58 -17.46 -0.67 10.62
N THR A 59 -16.39 -0.27 9.93
CA THR A 59 -15.01 -0.57 10.33
C THR A 59 -14.32 0.67 10.85
N TYR A 60 -13.89 0.64 12.10
CA TYR A 60 -13.28 1.80 12.76
C TYR A 60 -12.16 1.39 13.72
N VAL A 61 -11.33 2.35 14.10
CA VAL A 61 -10.34 2.24 15.17
C VAL A 61 -10.83 3.10 16.33
N ARG A 62 -10.87 2.53 17.53
CA ARG A 62 -11.28 3.25 18.74
C ARG A 62 -10.21 4.28 19.09
N GLU A 63 -10.61 5.36 19.77
CA GLU A 63 -9.68 6.43 20.16
C GLU A 63 -8.53 5.91 21.02
N GLU A 64 -8.83 5.02 21.97
CA GLU A 64 -7.85 4.39 22.86
C GLU A 64 -6.84 3.50 22.12
N ASP A 65 -7.18 2.94 20.94
CA ASP A 65 -6.32 2.05 20.15
C ASP A 65 -5.40 2.79 19.15
N ARG A 66 -5.52 4.12 19.05
CA ARG A 66 -4.79 4.90 18.03
C ARG A 66 -3.27 4.87 18.23
N ALA A 67 -2.80 4.83 19.47
CA ALA A 67 -1.38 4.74 19.76
C ALA A 67 -0.80 3.40 19.30
N GLU A 68 -1.52 2.30 19.56
CA GLU A 68 -1.15 0.95 19.11
C GLU A 68 -1.17 0.84 17.58
N LEU A 69 -2.17 1.43 16.92
CA LEU A 69 -2.20 1.51 15.47
C LEU A 69 -0.98 2.25 14.91
N LEU A 70 -0.59 3.38 15.53
CA LEU A 70 0.55 4.16 15.07
C LEU A 70 1.86 3.38 15.23
N ASP A 71 2.03 2.70 16.35
CA ASP A 71 3.18 1.82 16.62
C ASP A 71 3.29 0.72 15.54
N ALA A 72 2.20 0.01 15.29
CA ALA A 72 2.14 -1.03 14.26
C ALA A 72 2.47 -0.50 12.85
N LEU A 73 2.03 0.71 12.50
CA LEU A 73 2.36 1.33 11.22
C LEU A 73 3.85 1.69 11.12
N CYS A 74 4.44 2.17 12.21
CA CYS A 74 5.89 2.44 12.27
C CYS A 74 6.70 1.15 12.11
N ASP A 75 6.31 0.08 12.78
CA ASP A 75 6.96 -1.22 12.68
C ASP A 75 6.87 -1.82 11.27
N GLN A 76 5.75 -1.62 10.58
CA GLN A 76 5.61 -2.02 9.18
C GLN A 76 6.61 -1.28 8.27
N ILE A 77 6.82 0.03 8.48
CA ILE A 77 7.81 0.80 7.71
C ILE A 77 9.22 0.28 7.97
N VAL A 78 9.55 0.02 9.23
CA VAL A 78 10.87 -0.53 9.64
C VAL A 78 11.10 -1.91 9.01
N THR A 79 10.14 -2.82 9.15
CA THR A 79 10.26 -4.18 8.65
C THR A 79 10.26 -4.26 7.12
N ALA A 80 9.45 -3.46 6.44
CA ALA A 80 9.47 -3.35 4.98
C ALA A 80 10.83 -2.84 4.46
N THR A 81 11.40 -1.81 5.11
CA THR A 81 12.74 -1.32 4.79
C THR A 81 13.80 -2.39 5.05
N GLY A 82 13.67 -3.16 6.14
CA GLY A 82 14.54 -4.28 6.49
C GLY A 82 14.57 -5.36 5.41
N ILE A 83 13.40 -5.73 4.86
CA ILE A 83 13.31 -6.68 3.75
C ILE A 83 14.18 -6.21 2.57
N GLY A 84 13.99 -4.98 2.09
CA GLY A 84 14.77 -4.43 0.99
C GLY A 84 16.28 -4.40 1.30
N THR A 85 16.65 -4.04 2.53
CA THR A 85 18.05 -4.02 2.99
C THR A 85 18.69 -5.40 2.93
N PHE A 86 18.00 -6.46 3.35
CA PHE A 86 18.51 -7.82 3.27
C PHE A 86 18.67 -8.34 1.83
N PHE A 87 17.92 -7.80 0.90
CA PHE A 87 18.11 -8.04 -0.54
C PHE A 87 19.19 -7.15 -1.18
N GLY A 88 19.84 -6.26 -0.43
CA GLY A 88 20.86 -5.33 -0.94
C GLY A 88 20.30 -4.13 -1.70
N MET A 89 19.00 -3.87 -1.61
CA MET A 89 18.30 -2.82 -2.34
C MET A 89 18.46 -1.45 -1.65
N ASN A 90 18.55 -0.39 -2.46
CA ASN A 90 18.53 0.99 -1.97
C ASN A 90 17.08 1.48 -1.81
N VAL A 91 16.42 1.08 -0.70
CA VAL A 91 15.02 1.44 -0.42
C VAL A 91 14.79 2.97 -0.36
N PRO A 92 15.64 3.80 0.29
CA PRO A 92 15.44 5.25 0.28
C PRO A 92 15.48 5.87 -1.12
N GLY A 93 16.41 5.43 -1.97
CA GLY A 93 16.50 5.88 -3.36
C GLY A 93 15.28 5.45 -4.18
N ALA A 94 14.87 4.18 -4.04
CA ALA A 94 13.67 3.65 -4.68
C ALA A 94 12.40 4.40 -4.24
N LEU A 95 12.27 4.71 -2.95
CA LEU A 95 11.14 5.47 -2.42
C LEU A 95 11.07 6.88 -3.03
N SER A 96 12.22 7.56 -3.21
CA SER A 96 12.27 8.86 -3.87
C SER A 96 11.75 8.78 -5.31
N GLU A 97 12.13 7.73 -6.05
CA GLU A 97 11.67 7.49 -7.41
C GLU A 97 10.17 7.17 -7.46
N VAL A 98 9.66 6.34 -6.55
CA VAL A 98 8.23 6.05 -6.42
C VAL A 98 7.44 7.34 -6.13
N ASN A 99 7.95 8.20 -5.25
CA ASN A 99 7.34 9.50 -4.96
C ASN A 99 7.33 10.40 -6.20
N ARG A 100 8.43 10.47 -6.96
CA ARG A 100 8.47 11.20 -8.23
C ARG A 100 7.38 10.69 -9.19
N SER A 101 7.28 9.38 -9.36
CA SER A 101 6.23 8.76 -10.18
C SER A 101 4.83 9.08 -9.68
N ASN A 102 4.59 9.05 -8.36
CA ASN A 102 3.30 9.39 -7.78
C ASN A 102 2.92 10.86 -8.03
N TYR A 103 3.87 11.78 -7.90
CA TYR A 103 3.63 13.19 -8.21
C TYR A 103 3.36 13.42 -9.70
N SER A 104 3.91 12.61 -10.60
CA SER A 104 3.64 12.71 -12.04
C SER A 104 2.19 12.33 -12.42
N LYS A 105 1.42 11.75 -11.51
CA LYS A 105 -0.03 11.53 -11.70
C LYS A 105 -0.85 12.82 -11.63
N PHE A 106 -0.31 13.86 -11.01
CA PHE A 106 -1.03 15.09 -10.75
C PHE A 106 -1.17 15.92 -12.04
N VAL A 107 -2.29 16.64 -12.15
CA VAL A 107 -2.56 17.57 -13.24
C VAL A 107 -2.50 18.99 -12.67
N ASP A 108 -1.64 19.84 -13.22
CA ASP A 108 -1.40 21.20 -12.71
C ASP A 108 -1.12 21.24 -11.18
N GLY A 109 -0.34 20.26 -10.71
CA GLY A 109 0.02 20.13 -9.30
C GLY A 109 -1.08 19.61 -8.37
N ASN A 110 -2.22 19.17 -8.92
CA ASN A 110 -3.37 18.69 -8.15
C ASN A 110 -3.69 17.23 -8.47
N PRO A 111 -3.98 16.40 -7.46
CA PRO A 111 -4.46 15.05 -7.67
C PRO A 111 -5.90 15.07 -8.22
N ILE A 112 -6.18 14.22 -9.21
CA ILE A 112 -7.53 13.95 -9.70
C ILE A 112 -7.93 12.58 -9.18
N PHE A 113 -9.11 12.49 -8.56
CA PHE A 113 -9.61 11.27 -7.96
C PHE A 113 -10.70 10.62 -8.82
N ASN A 114 -10.75 9.30 -8.84
CA ASN A 114 -11.86 8.54 -9.39
C ASN A 114 -13.00 8.43 -8.36
N GLU A 115 -14.09 7.75 -8.73
CA GLU A 115 -15.27 7.50 -7.88
C GLU A 115 -14.93 6.80 -6.55
N ASN A 116 -13.85 6.01 -6.51
CA ASN A 116 -13.36 5.30 -5.33
C ASN A 116 -12.32 6.09 -4.52
N GLN A 117 -12.18 7.41 -4.77
CA GLN A 117 -11.20 8.28 -4.11
C GLN A 117 -9.73 7.86 -4.34
N LYS A 118 -9.45 7.11 -5.41
CA LYS A 118 -8.08 6.76 -5.84
C LYS A 118 -7.57 7.83 -6.80
N VAL A 119 -6.30 8.26 -6.62
CA VAL A 119 -5.65 9.22 -7.52
C VAL A 119 -5.51 8.60 -8.91
N MET A 120 -6.03 9.28 -9.93
CA MET A 120 -5.92 8.88 -11.32
C MET A 120 -4.56 9.27 -11.91
N LYS A 121 -4.15 8.52 -12.94
CA LYS A 121 -2.97 8.87 -13.74
C LYS A 121 -3.32 10.02 -14.69
N GLY A 122 -2.65 11.15 -14.53
CA GLY A 122 -2.74 12.29 -15.46
C GLY A 122 -1.99 12.03 -16.77
N PRO A 123 -2.07 12.97 -17.74
CA PRO A 123 -1.44 12.82 -19.06
C PRO A 123 0.09 12.73 -18.99
N ASP A 124 0.71 13.34 -17.98
CA ASP A 124 2.17 13.38 -17.79
C ASP A 124 2.69 12.26 -16.88
N TYR A 125 1.84 11.27 -16.56
CA TYR A 125 2.23 10.16 -15.71
C TYR A 125 3.37 9.36 -16.31
N THR A 126 4.43 9.19 -15.51
CA THR A 126 5.56 8.31 -15.82
C THR A 126 5.72 7.26 -14.72
N PRO A 127 5.73 5.95 -15.06
CA PRO A 127 5.95 4.90 -14.07
C PRO A 127 7.33 5.03 -13.41
N PRO A 128 7.53 4.47 -12.22
CA PRO A 128 8.85 4.47 -11.58
C PRO A 128 9.80 3.52 -12.31
N ASP A 129 11.06 3.91 -12.45
CA ASP A 129 12.15 3.00 -12.84
C ASP A 129 12.93 2.62 -11.59
N LEU A 130 12.73 1.42 -11.10
CA LEU A 130 13.39 0.91 -9.89
C LEU A 130 14.68 0.13 -10.17
N THR A 131 15.01 -0.11 -11.45
CA THR A 131 16.21 -0.85 -11.86
C THR A 131 17.52 -0.34 -11.22
N PRO A 132 17.75 0.98 -11.08
CA PRO A 132 18.98 1.48 -10.46
C PRO A 132 19.13 1.20 -8.95
N PHE A 133 18.08 0.70 -8.30
CA PHE A 133 18.01 0.55 -6.83
C PHE A 133 18.01 -0.91 -6.34
N ILE A 134 18.03 -1.88 -7.24
CA ILE A 134 18.03 -3.33 -6.94
C ILE A 134 19.44 -3.93 -6.99
#